data_f330b283224a234c73facfe7271e59f2
#
_entry.id   f330b283224a234c73facfe7271e59f2
#
_cell.length_a   1.000
_cell.length_b   1.000
_cell.length_c   1.000
_cell.angle_alpha   90.00
_cell.angle_beta   90.00
_cell.angle_gamma   90.00
#
_symmetry.space_group_name_H-M   'P 1'
#
loop_
_entity.id
_entity.type
_entity.pdbx_description
1 polymer ?
#
loop_
_entity_poly.entity_id
_entity_poly.type
_entity_poly.pdbx_seq_one_letter_code
_entity_poly.pdbx_strand_id
1 'polypeptide(L)'
;MRSSASAKLVRRGTYAEKIAIKAAIVAKKPNDLSHDNAAALALTGLTALSAVEDTLKLQRGETILIQGGAGGVASFAIQLAKHIGARVITTASAANHAYVRALGADEIIDYNARDFTQAVANCDAVFDTVGGDVAQRSFAVLKPGGRAAFIASGAQAPKPERTDVTALRPPVGRGRRPLERIVELYSAGAVRPPEIKTYRLSEAADAHRLSESRHFRGKLVFRVR
;
A
#
# COMPACT_ATOMS: atom_id res chain seq x y z
N MET A 1 5.12 -14.22 38.62
CA MET A 1 6.30 -13.86 37.81
C MET A 1 6.02 -14.20 36.36
N ARG A 2 5.95 -13.21 35.46
CA ARG A 2 6.06 -13.35 34.01
C ARG A 2 5.03 -12.64 33.23
N SER A 3 5.41 -11.53 32.70
CA SER A 3 5.08 -11.15 31.36
C SER A 3 5.42 -9.69 31.10
N SER A 4 6.68 -9.34 31.28
CA SER A 4 7.09 -7.95 31.07
C SER A 4 7.80 -7.70 29.71
N ALA A 5 8.06 -8.74 28.93
CA ALA A 5 8.82 -8.62 27.68
C ALA A 5 7.97 -8.18 26.47
N SER A 6 6.70 -8.58 26.40
CA SER A 6 5.83 -8.26 25.25
C SER A 6 5.30 -6.82 25.30
N ALA A 7 5.00 -6.30 26.48
CA ALA A 7 4.48 -4.95 26.66
C ALA A 7 5.54 -3.84 26.39
N LYS A 8 6.85 -4.16 26.50
CA LYS A 8 7.93 -3.20 26.25
C LYS A 8 8.22 -2.96 24.76
N LEU A 9 7.88 -3.90 23.86
CA LEU A 9 8.11 -3.73 22.43
C LEU A 9 7.11 -2.76 21.78
N VAL A 10 5.91 -2.64 22.31
CA VAL A 10 4.85 -1.74 21.78
C VAL A 10 5.08 -0.28 22.17
N ARG A 11 5.92 -0.01 23.17
CA ARG A 11 6.18 1.36 23.68
C ARG A 11 7.38 2.08 23.06
N ARG A 12 8.12 1.46 22.12
CA ARG A 12 9.27 2.09 21.48
C ARG A 12 8.86 2.64 20.12
N GLY A 13 8.60 3.94 20.07
CA GLY A 13 8.41 4.67 18.81
C GLY A 13 9.69 4.68 17.98
N THR A 14 9.54 4.95 16.68
CA THR A 14 10.65 5.03 15.74
C THR A 14 11.08 6.48 15.46
N TYR A 15 10.47 7.45 16.12
CA TYR A 15 10.87 8.87 16.06
C TYR A 15 12.05 9.10 17.00
N ALA A 16 13.22 8.58 16.59
CA ALA A 16 14.41 8.57 17.42
C ALA A 16 15.67 8.51 16.55
N GLU A 17 16.77 9.06 17.05
CA GLU A 17 18.07 9.01 16.38
C GLU A 17 18.66 7.58 16.31
N LYS A 18 18.28 6.73 17.23
CA LYS A 18 18.74 5.35 17.34
C LYS A 18 17.58 4.42 17.66
N ILE A 19 17.57 3.27 17.04
CA ILE A 19 16.61 2.20 17.30
C ILE A 19 17.31 0.86 17.38
N ALA A 20 16.90 0.01 18.33
CA ALA A 20 17.34 -1.38 18.40
C ALA A 20 16.25 -2.28 17.79
N ILE A 21 16.60 -3.03 16.75
CA ILE A 21 15.71 -3.97 16.08
C ILE A 21 16.41 -5.32 15.88
N LYS A 22 15.61 -6.37 15.65
CA LYS A 22 16.17 -7.70 15.37
C LYS A 22 16.84 -7.71 13.99
N ALA A 23 18.06 -8.25 13.90
CA ALA A 23 18.78 -8.37 12.62
C ALA A 23 18.01 -9.20 11.57
N ALA A 24 17.15 -10.12 11.99
CA ALA A 24 16.35 -10.97 11.12
C ALA A 24 15.26 -10.20 10.32
N ILE A 25 14.96 -8.95 10.68
CA ILE A 25 13.96 -8.13 10.00
C ILE A 25 14.57 -6.95 9.23
N VAL A 26 15.87 -6.98 8.97
CA VAL A 26 16.55 -5.97 8.15
C VAL A 26 17.13 -6.59 6.89
N ALA A 27 17.14 -5.83 5.80
CA ALA A 27 17.79 -6.19 4.55
C ALA A 27 18.83 -5.12 4.18
N LYS A 28 19.80 -5.50 3.34
CA LYS A 28 20.79 -4.57 2.83
C LYS A 28 20.14 -3.63 1.82
N LYS A 29 20.26 -2.34 2.05
CA LYS A 29 19.80 -1.30 1.13
C LYS A 29 20.76 -1.21 -0.07
N PRO A 30 20.27 -1.12 -1.32
CA PRO A 30 21.11 -0.80 -2.49
C PRO A 30 21.84 0.54 -2.33
N ASN A 31 23.03 0.66 -2.91
CA ASN A 31 23.84 1.87 -2.76
C ASN A 31 23.21 3.09 -3.45
N ASP A 32 22.53 2.88 -4.57
CA ASP A 32 21.83 3.88 -5.38
C ASP A 32 20.48 4.33 -4.78
N LEU A 33 19.91 3.59 -3.83
CA LEU A 33 18.70 3.96 -3.13
C LEU A 33 19.02 4.89 -1.94
N SER A 34 18.47 6.10 -1.91
CA SER A 34 18.66 7.02 -0.78
C SER A 34 17.99 6.48 0.50
N HIS A 35 18.41 6.93 1.67
CA HIS A 35 17.79 6.55 2.94
C HIS A 35 16.33 7.00 3.03
N ASP A 36 16.03 8.20 2.53
CA ASP A 36 14.66 8.75 2.50
C ASP A 36 13.74 7.87 1.65
N ASN A 37 14.18 7.51 0.45
CA ASN A 37 13.44 6.63 -0.45
C ASN A 37 13.31 5.21 0.11
N ALA A 38 14.36 4.69 0.75
CA ALA A 38 14.29 3.38 1.40
C ALA A 38 13.27 3.36 2.55
N ALA A 39 13.22 4.43 3.36
CA ALA A 39 12.24 4.57 4.44
C ALA A 39 10.80 4.60 3.90
N ALA A 40 10.56 5.33 2.79
CA ALA A 40 9.26 5.39 2.14
C ALA A 40 8.85 4.06 1.50
N LEU A 41 9.84 3.34 0.92
CA LEU A 41 9.60 2.12 0.15
C LEU A 41 9.35 0.89 1.03
N ALA A 42 10.03 0.77 2.18
CA ALA A 42 10.03 -0.45 2.98
C ALA A 42 8.62 -0.87 3.43
N LEU A 43 7.93 -0.05 4.21
CA LEU A 43 6.61 -0.42 4.73
C LEU A 43 5.54 -0.47 3.64
N THR A 44 5.58 0.44 2.68
CA THR A 44 4.64 0.46 1.56
C THR A 44 4.78 -0.79 0.70
N GLY A 45 6.02 -1.18 0.41
CA GLY A 45 6.32 -2.40 -0.34
C GLY A 45 5.92 -3.67 0.41
N LEU A 46 6.23 -3.78 1.71
CA LEU A 46 5.82 -4.93 2.53
C LEU A 46 4.30 -5.13 2.50
N THR A 47 3.55 -4.03 2.65
CA THR A 47 2.09 -4.08 2.65
C THR A 47 1.55 -4.46 1.27
N ALA A 48 2.09 -3.87 0.21
CA ALA A 48 1.65 -4.14 -1.15
C ALA A 48 2.00 -5.57 -1.60
N LEU A 49 3.21 -6.08 -1.30
CA LEU A 49 3.61 -7.48 -1.57
C LEU A 49 2.65 -8.44 -0.89
N SER A 50 2.44 -8.26 0.43
CA SER A 50 1.54 -9.12 1.19
C SER A 50 0.11 -9.11 0.66
N ALA A 51 -0.38 -7.96 0.17
CA ALA A 51 -1.71 -7.86 -0.41
C ALA A 51 -1.78 -8.49 -1.80
N VAL A 52 -0.86 -8.13 -2.69
CA VAL A 52 -0.95 -8.45 -4.13
C VAL A 52 -0.40 -9.84 -4.43
N GLU A 53 0.83 -10.18 -3.96
CA GLU A 53 1.45 -11.48 -4.24
C GLU A 53 0.93 -12.58 -3.30
N ASP A 54 0.92 -12.35 -1.97
CA ASP A 54 0.64 -13.42 -1.01
C ASP A 54 -0.86 -13.66 -0.78
N THR A 55 -1.65 -12.58 -0.69
CA THR A 55 -3.08 -12.64 -0.30
C THR A 55 -3.98 -12.74 -1.53
N LEU A 56 -3.92 -11.78 -2.44
CA LEU A 56 -4.71 -11.80 -3.67
C LEU A 56 -4.17 -12.81 -4.67
N LYS A 57 -2.87 -13.15 -4.61
CA LYS A 57 -2.21 -14.05 -5.57
C LYS A 57 -2.51 -13.64 -7.01
N LEU A 58 -2.34 -12.34 -7.27
CA LEU A 58 -2.67 -11.73 -8.56
C LEU A 58 -1.89 -12.39 -9.69
N GLN A 59 -2.58 -12.71 -10.78
CA GLN A 59 -2.01 -13.39 -11.93
C GLN A 59 -1.90 -12.46 -13.14
N ARG A 60 -1.02 -12.83 -14.07
CA ARG A 60 -0.95 -12.19 -15.39
C ARG A 60 -2.30 -12.27 -16.11
N GLY A 61 -2.70 -11.16 -16.72
CA GLY A 61 -3.96 -11.06 -17.46
C GLY A 61 -5.19 -10.78 -16.61
N GLU A 62 -5.10 -10.86 -15.29
CA GLU A 62 -6.20 -10.46 -14.40
C GLU A 62 -6.38 -8.93 -14.38
N THR A 63 -7.59 -8.50 -14.07
CA THR A 63 -7.93 -7.08 -13.85
C THR A 63 -8.06 -6.82 -12.34
N ILE A 64 -7.30 -5.83 -11.85
CA ILE A 64 -7.37 -5.40 -10.46
C ILE A 64 -7.81 -3.93 -10.36
N LEU A 65 -8.75 -3.65 -9.44
CA LEU A 65 -9.03 -2.30 -8.96
C LEU A 65 -8.21 -2.01 -7.72
N ILE A 66 -7.39 -0.95 -7.76
CA ILE A 66 -6.61 -0.47 -6.60
C ILE A 66 -7.18 0.87 -6.16
N GLN A 67 -7.80 0.91 -4.98
CA GLN A 67 -8.39 2.12 -4.41
C GLN A 67 -7.32 3.04 -3.82
N GLY A 68 -7.42 4.35 -4.09
CA GLY A 68 -6.53 5.36 -3.52
C GLY A 68 -5.12 5.39 -4.14
N GLY A 69 -5.03 5.28 -5.47
CA GLY A 69 -3.80 5.08 -6.24
C GLY A 69 -2.64 6.04 -5.97
N ALA A 70 -2.92 7.27 -5.52
CA ALA A 70 -1.89 8.27 -5.21
C ALA A 70 -1.21 8.05 -3.84
N GLY A 71 -1.77 7.18 -2.99
CA GLY A 71 -1.19 6.83 -1.69
C GLY A 71 0.06 5.96 -1.81
N GLY A 72 0.93 5.99 -0.80
CA GLY A 72 2.22 5.29 -0.86
C GLY A 72 2.12 3.78 -1.05
N VAL A 73 1.15 3.09 -0.43
CA VAL A 73 0.95 1.64 -0.61
C VAL A 73 0.37 1.34 -1.99
N ALA A 74 -0.67 2.09 -2.38
CA ALA A 74 -1.32 1.90 -3.68
C ALA A 74 -0.38 2.19 -4.85
N SER A 75 0.49 3.20 -4.74
CA SER A 75 1.48 3.52 -5.78
C SER A 75 2.50 2.39 -6.01
N PHE A 76 2.90 1.68 -4.95
CA PHE A 76 3.71 0.48 -5.09
C PHE A 76 2.90 -0.67 -5.71
N ALA A 77 1.67 -0.88 -5.24
CA ALA A 77 0.80 -1.96 -5.71
C ALA A 77 0.46 -1.83 -7.20
N ILE A 78 0.25 -0.61 -7.72
CA ILE A 78 0.04 -0.35 -9.15
C ILE A 78 1.23 -0.89 -9.96
N GLN A 79 2.44 -0.51 -9.60
CA GLN A 79 3.66 -0.91 -10.30
C GLN A 79 3.89 -2.43 -10.21
N LEU A 80 3.67 -3.01 -9.03
CA LEU A 80 3.77 -4.46 -8.82
C LEU A 80 2.76 -5.22 -9.67
N ALA A 81 1.50 -4.79 -9.71
CA ALA A 81 0.46 -5.41 -10.52
C ALA A 81 0.80 -5.32 -12.02
N LYS A 82 1.35 -4.18 -12.47
CA LYS A 82 1.85 -4.05 -13.86
C LYS A 82 3.03 -4.96 -14.14
N HIS A 83 3.98 -5.11 -13.21
CA HIS A 83 5.09 -6.03 -13.34
C HIS A 83 4.62 -7.49 -13.45
N ILE A 84 3.58 -7.88 -12.72
CA ILE A 84 2.92 -9.20 -12.83
C ILE A 84 2.26 -9.38 -14.22
N GLY A 85 1.88 -8.29 -14.87
CA GLY A 85 1.19 -8.29 -16.17
C GLY A 85 -0.33 -8.22 -16.05
N ALA A 86 -0.85 -7.67 -14.96
CA ALA A 86 -2.27 -7.42 -14.76
C ALA A 86 -2.70 -6.10 -15.44
N ARG A 87 -4.01 -6.00 -15.74
CA ARG A 87 -4.66 -4.73 -16.05
C ARG A 87 -5.00 -4.01 -14.75
N VAL A 88 -4.56 -2.76 -14.62
CA VAL A 88 -4.70 -1.97 -13.39
C VAL A 88 -5.68 -0.83 -13.60
N ILE A 89 -6.77 -0.85 -12.84
CA ILE A 89 -7.71 0.27 -12.68
C ILE A 89 -7.43 0.89 -11.30
N THR A 90 -7.46 2.21 -11.20
CA THR A 90 -7.27 2.87 -9.89
C THR A 90 -8.17 4.08 -9.71
N THR A 91 -8.45 4.44 -8.47
CA THR A 91 -9.14 5.69 -8.12
C THR A 91 -8.15 6.75 -7.65
N ALA A 92 -8.27 7.96 -8.19
CA ALA A 92 -7.47 9.11 -7.79
C ALA A 92 -8.21 10.41 -8.13
N SER A 93 -7.95 11.50 -7.41
CA SER A 93 -8.43 12.83 -7.83
C SER A 93 -7.75 13.28 -9.12
N ALA A 94 -8.40 14.16 -9.89
CA ALA A 94 -7.90 14.67 -11.18
C ALA A 94 -6.44 15.16 -11.10
N ALA A 95 -6.08 15.87 -10.02
CA ALA A 95 -4.72 16.37 -9.78
C ALA A 95 -3.65 15.26 -9.70
N ASN A 96 -4.05 14.01 -9.46
CA ASN A 96 -3.16 12.86 -9.34
C ASN A 96 -3.17 11.94 -10.58
N HIS A 97 -3.97 12.23 -11.61
CA HIS A 97 -4.09 11.36 -12.78
C HIS A 97 -2.76 11.16 -13.50
N ALA A 98 -2.01 12.24 -13.75
CA ALA A 98 -0.70 12.14 -14.40
C ALA A 98 0.28 11.27 -13.59
N TYR A 99 0.26 11.40 -12.27
CA TYR A 99 1.10 10.61 -11.37
C TYR A 99 0.76 9.12 -11.44
N VAL A 100 -0.50 8.72 -11.25
CA VAL A 100 -0.87 7.30 -11.24
C VAL A 100 -0.76 6.66 -12.63
N ARG A 101 -0.97 7.43 -13.71
CA ARG A 101 -0.70 6.98 -15.08
C ARG A 101 0.78 6.67 -15.30
N ALA A 102 1.66 7.52 -14.79
CA ALA A 102 3.10 7.30 -14.84
C ALA A 102 3.58 6.10 -14.00
N LEU A 103 2.77 5.62 -13.06
CA LEU A 103 3.00 4.36 -12.32
C LEU A 103 2.56 3.12 -13.10
N GLY A 104 1.84 3.30 -14.20
CA GLY A 104 1.36 2.22 -15.07
C GLY A 104 -0.12 1.90 -14.93
N ALA A 105 -0.95 2.73 -14.29
CA ALA A 105 -2.39 2.52 -14.27
C ALA A 105 -2.96 2.61 -15.70
N ASP A 106 -3.71 1.58 -16.10
CA ASP A 106 -4.34 1.51 -17.43
C ASP A 106 -5.61 2.38 -17.49
N GLU A 107 -6.36 2.42 -16.36
CA GLU A 107 -7.58 3.20 -16.23
C GLU A 107 -7.61 3.93 -14.89
N ILE A 108 -8.10 5.17 -14.89
CA ILE A 108 -8.14 6.02 -13.72
C ILE A 108 -9.54 6.59 -13.57
N ILE A 109 -10.13 6.38 -12.39
CA ILE A 109 -11.44 6.91 -12.03
C ILE A 109 -11.24 8.11 -11.10
N ASP A 110 -11.72 9.28 -11.51
CA ASP A 110 -11.79 10.42 -10.59
C ASP A 110 -12.97 10.22 -9.62
N TYR A 111 -12.65 9.92 -8.38
CA TYR A 111 -13.66 9.65 -7.35
C TYR A 111 -14.50 10.89 -6.97
N ASN A 112 -14.07 12.11 -7.36
CA ASN A 112 -14.86 13.34 -7.17
C ASN A 112 -15.88 13.55 -8.30
N ALA A 113 -15.65 12.98 -9.46
CA ALA A 113 -16.48 13.19 -10.65
C ALA A 113 -17.35 11.97 -11.00
N ARG A 114 -16.92 10.77 -10.63
CA ARG A 114 -17.58 9.53 -11.04
C ARG A 114 -17.56 8.46 -9.95
N ASP A 115 -18.71 7.83 -9.76
CA ASP A 115 -18.83 6.64 -8.91
C ASP A 115 -18.10 5.46 -9.57
N PHE A 116 -17.11 4.91 -8.87
CA PHE A 116 -16.32 3.77 -9.39
C PHE A 116 -17.18 2.52 -9.59
N THR A 117 -18.25 2.33 -8.82
CA THR A 117 -19.15 1.17 -8.99
C THR A 117 -19.98 1.21 -10.25
N GLN A 118 -20.13 2.40 -10.85
CA GLN A 118 -20.79 2.60 -12.15
C GLN A 118 -19.79 2.60 -13.31
N ALA A 119 -18.50 2.78 -12.99
CA ALA A 119 -17.43 2.88 -13.98
C ALA A 119 -16.73 1.56 -14.23
N VAL A 120 -16.68 0.69 -13.22
CA VAL A 120 -15.87 -0.52 -13.22
C VAL A 120 -16.73 -1.74 -12.94
N ALA A 121 -16.48 -2.82 -13.65
CA ALA A 121 -17.12 -4.11 -13.44
C ALA A 121 -16.17 -5.26 -13.77
N ASN A 122 -16.52 -6.46 -13.31
CA ASN A 122 -15.85 -7.72 -13.66
C ASN A 122 -14.36 -7.77 -13.28
N CYS A 123 -13.95 -7.11 -12.18
CA CYS A 123 -12.60 -7.24 -11.68
C CYS A 123 -12.36 -8.63 -11.08
N ASP A 124 -11.19 -9.19 -11.33
CA ASP A 124 -10.69 -10.41 -10.69
C ASP A 124 -10.33 -10.14 -9.23
N ALA A 125 -9.78 -8.96 -8.97
CA ALA A 125 -9.31 -8.56 -7.67
C ALA A 125 -9.59 -7.09 -7.35
N VAL A 126 -9.72 -6.80 -6.04
CA VAL A 126 -9.71 -5.44 -5.51
C VAL A 126 -8.65 -5.35 -4.42
N PHE A 127 -7.88 -4.27 -4.41
CA PHE A 127 -7.03 -3.90 -3.30
C PHE A 127 -7.46 -2.55 -2.74
N ASP A 128 -8.08 -2.57 -1.56
CA ASP A 128 -8.55 -1.35 -0.90
C ASP A 128 -7.54 -0.82 0.12
N THR A 129 -7.12 0.43 -0.10
CA THR A 129 -6.23 1.19 0.79
C THR A 129 -6.92 2.40 1.44
N VAL A 130 -8.23 2.56 1.21
CA VAL A 130 -9.04 3.72 1.65
C VAL A 130 -9.88 3.39 2.88
N GLY A 131 -10.60 2.25 2.84
CA GLY A 131 -11.48 1.82 3.94
C GLY A 131 -12.87 2.47 3.92
N GLY A 132 -13.60 2.29 5.03
CA GLY A 132 -14.94 2.85 5.19
C GLY A 132 -15.94 2.39 4.14
N ASP A 133 -16.77 3.30 3.64
CA ASP A 133 -17.78 3.03 2.62
C ASP A 133 -17.17 2.52 1.30
N VAL A 134 -16.02 3.03 0.91
CA VAL A 134 -15.30 2.58 -0.30
C VAL A 134 -15.00 1.08 -0.22
N ALA A 135 -14.57 0.59 0.93
CA ALA A 135 -14.27 -0.82 1.13
C ALA A 135 -15.51 -1.70 0.95
N GLN A 136 -16.65 -1.31 1.53
CA GLN A 136 -17.91 -2.06 1.40
C GLN A 136 -18.41 -2.08 -0.04
N ARG A 137 -18.38 -0.94 -0.71
CA ARG A 137 -18.83 -0.81 -2.11
C ARG A 137 -17.91 -1.50 -3.12
N SER A 138 -16.66 -1.77 -2.75
CA SER A 138 -15.68 -2.44 -3.62
C SER A 138 -16.06 -3.87 -4.00
N PHE A 139 -16.95 -4.52 -3.27
CA PHE A 139 -17.43 -5.84 -3.65
C PHE A 139 -18.30 -5.82 -4.92
N ALA A 140 -18.99 -4.70 -5.21
CA ALA A 140 -19.89 -4.58 -6.35
C ALA A 140 -19.17 -4.73 -7.70
N VAL A 141 -17.88 -4.38 -7.77
CA VAL A 141 -17.11 -4.42 -9.03
C VAL A 141 -16.46 -5.77 -9.32
N LEU A 142 -16.52 -6.71 -8.36
CA LEU A 142 -15.92 -8.04 -8.50
C LEU A 142 -16.78 -8.94 -9.39
N LYS A 143 -16.13 -9.75 -10.23
CA LYS A 143 -16.79 -10.87 -10.91
C LYS A 143 -17.11 -12.00 -9.91
N PRO A 144 -18.00 -12.96 -10.25
CA PRO A 144 -18.14 -14.19 -9.48
C PRO A 144 -16.78 -14.89 -9.29
N GLY A 145 -16.49 -15.32 -8.04
CA GLY A 145 -15.17 -15.86 -7.66
C GLY A 145 -14.09 -14.80 -7.43
N GLY A 146 -14.42 -13.53 -7.58
CA GLY A 146 -13.48 -12.42 -7.33
C GLY A 146 -13.10 -12.27 -5.86
N ARG A 147 -11.99 -11.60 -5.60
CA ARG A 147 -11.42 -11.47 -4.27
C ARG A 147 -10.96 -10.04 -3.96
N ALA A 148 -11.16 -9.61 -2.73
CA ALA A 148 -10.75 -8.28 -2.28
C ALA A 148 -9.88 -8.34 -1.04
N ALA A 149 -8.79 -7.56 -1.03
CA ALA A 149 -7.89 -7.38 0.10
C ALA A 149 -8.03 -5.98 0.70
N PHE A 150 -8.12 -5.90 2.02
CA PHE A 150 -8.39 -4.66 2.76
C PHE A 150 -7.31 -4.39 3.79
N ILE A 151 -6.75 -3.17 3.81
CA ILE A 151 -5.73 -2.76 4.79
C ILE A 151 -6.16 -1.57 5.65
N ALA A 152 -7.20 -0.85 5.27
CA ALA A 152 -7.68 0.36 5.94
C ALA A 152 -9.00 0.17 6.71
N SER A 153 -9.52 -1.04 6.78
CA SER A 153 -10.82 -1.39 7.39
C SER A 153 -10.74 -1.87 8.85
N GLY A 154 -9.69 -1.48 9.58
CA GLY A 154 -9.52 -1.90 10.98
C GLY A 154 -9.04 -3.35 11.15
N ALA A 155 -9.45 -4.03 12.22
CA ALA A 155 -8.96 -5.36 12.57
C ALA A 155 -9.50 -6.48 11.68
N GLN A 156 -10.64 -6.28 11.04
CA GLN A 156 -11.30 -7.27 10.19
C GLN A 156 -11.58 -6.70 8.81
N ALA A 157 -11.57 -7.56 7.79
CA ALA A 157 -12.05 -7.18 6.47
C ALA A 157 -13.57 -6.91 6.54
N PRO A 158 -14.12 -6.00 5.69
CA PRO A 158 -15.56 -5.83 5.59
C PRO A 158 -16.20 -7.14 5.12
N LYS A 159 -17.42 -7.39 5.57
CA LYS A 159 -18.16 -8.60 5.22
C LYS A 159 -18.96 -8.34 3.93
N PRO A 160 -18.76 -9.12 2.85
CA PRO A 160 -19.55 -8.98 1.65
C PRO A 160 -20.99 -9.43 1.90
N GLU A 161 -21.96 -8.78 1.28
CA GLU A 161 -23.35 -9.24 1.22
C GLU A 161 -23.53 -10.40 0.24
N ARG A 162 -22.65 -10.45 -0.77
CA ARG A 162 -22.57 -11.52 -1.78
C ARG A 162 -21.79 -12.71 -1.23
N THR A 163 -22.21 -13.92 -1.62
CA THR A 163 -21.57 -15.19 -1.22
C THR A 163 -20.56 -15.70 -2.24
N ASP A 164 -20.53 -15.12 -3.44
CA ASP A 164 -19.70 -15.51 -4.57
C ASP A 164 -18.37 -14.74 -4.67
N VAL A 165 -18.04 -13.94 -3.65
CA VAL A 165 -16.78 -13.17 -3.58
C VAL A 165 -16.10 -13.38 -2.23
N THR A 166 -14.77 -13.17 -2.18
CA THR A 166 -13.97 -13.40 -0.97
C THR A 166 -13.37 -12.10 -0.45
N ALA A 167 -13.62 -11.82 0.84
CA ALA A 167 -12.98 -10.74 1.59
C ALA A 167 -11.75 -11.27 2.32
N LEU A 168 -10.60 -10.63 2.12
CA LEU A 168 -9.30 -11.04 2.64
C LEU A 168 -8.64 -9.90 3.42
N ARG A 169 -7.86 -10.26 4.42
CA ARG A 169 -7.02 -9.32 5.13
C ARG A 169 -5.56 -9.77 5.03
N PRO A 170 -4.71 -8.97 4.37
CA PRO A 170 -3.29 -9.28 4.28
C PRO A 170 -2.64 -9.35 5.67
N PRO A 171 -1.85 -10.37 5.97
CA PRO A 171 -1.07 -10.39 7.20
C PRO A 171 0.02 -9.31 7.13
N VAL A 172 0.31 -8.68 8.27
CA VAL A 172 1.43 -7.74 8.36
C VAL A 172 2.72 -8.54 8.58
N GLY A 173 3.27 -9.08 7.51
CA GLY A 173 4.55 -9.78 7.53
C GLY A 173 5.70 -8.80 7.76
N ARG A 174 6.59 -9.12 8.72
CA ARG A 174 7.84 -8.40 8.93
C ARG A 174 8.97 -9.40 8.87
N GLY A 175 9.84 -9.28 7.87
CA GLY A 175 10.95 -10.20 7.70
C GLY A 175 11.96 -9.69 6.69
N ARG A 176 13.13 -10.31 6.67
CA ARG A 176 14.19 -9.98 5.72
C ARG A 176 13.79 -10.33 4.30
N ARG A 177 13.26 -11.53 4.05
CA ARG A 177 12.93 -12.01 2.70
C ARG A 177 11.96 -11.10 1.93
N PRO A 178 10.84 -10.62 2.49
CA PRO A 178 10.00 -9.65 1.77
C PRO A 178 10.69 -8.31 1.54
N LEU A 179 11.61 -7.86 2.41
CA LEU A 179 12.41 -6.67 2.14
C LEU A 179 13.41 -6.90 0.99
N GLU A 180 14.04 -8.06 0.92
CA GLU A 180 14.91 -8.45 -0.19
C GLU A 180 14.13 -8.50 -1.51
N ARG A 181 12.88 -9.01 -1.49
CA ARG A 181 11.99 -8.96 -2.66
C ARG A 181 11.70 -7.54 -3.13
N ILE A 182 11.50 -6.58 -2.22
CA ILE A 182 11.35 -5.16 -2.57
C ILE A 182 12.63 -4.62 -3.23
N VAL A 183 13.78 -4.98 -2.70
CA VAL A 183 15.09 -4.60 -3.28
C VAL A 183 15.27 -5.17 -4.68
N GLU A 184 14.91 -6.44 -4.91
CA GLU A 184 14.94 -7.08 -6.24
C GLU A 184 14.07 -6.32 -7.24
N LEU A 185 12.82 -6.02 -6.89
CA LEU A 185 11.88 -5.28 -7.72
C LEU A 185 12.38 -3.86 -8.04
N TYR A 186 12.97 -3.19 -7.05
CA TYR A 186 13.59 -1.87 -7.23
C TYR A 186 14.78 -1.96 -8.19
N SER A 187 15.70 -2.88 -7.95
CA SER A 187 16.92 -3.05 -8.76
C SER A 187 16.61 -3.48 -10.20
N ALA A 188 15.51 -4.21 -10.41
CA ALA A 188 15.01 -4.56 -11.73
C ALA A 188 14.26 -3.42 -12.45
N GLY A 189 14.09 -2.26 -11.80
CA GLY A 189 13.30 -1.15 -12.33
C GLY A 189 11.78 -1.38 -12.38
N ALA A 190 11.32 -2.49 -11.77
CA ALA A 190 9.90 -2.85 -11.75
C ALA A 190 9.08 -1.94 -10.84
N VAL A 191 9.70 -1.40 -9.79
CA VAL A 191 9.08 -0.43 -8.88
C VAL A 191 10.04 0.71 -8.60
N ARG A 192 9.50 1.91 -8.42
CA ARG A 192 10.20 3.09 -7.94
C ARG A 192 9.59 3.55 -6.62
N PRO A 193 10.35 4.25 -5.75
CA PRO A 193 9.83 4.82 -4.54
C PRO A 193 8.63 5.74 -4.81
N PRO A 194 7.66 5.82 -3.89
CA PRO A 194 6.60 6.83 -3.97
C PRO A 194 7.20 8.24 -3.85
N GLU A 195 6.46 9.25 -4.28
CA GLU A 195 6.82 10.63 -3.94
C GLU A 195 6.93 10.79 -2.43
N ILE A 196 7.89 11.60 -1.99
CA ILE A 196 8.11 11.86 -0.56
C ILE A 196 8.03 13.34 -0.24
N LYS A 197 7.46 13.66 0.91
CA LYS A 197 7.59 14.96 1.56
C LYS A 197 8.39 14.75 2.85
N THR A 198 9.51 15.46 2.96
CA THR A 198 10.42 15.31 4.10
C THR A 198 10.13 16.37 5.17
N TYR A 199 10.30 15.97 6.43
CA TYR A 199 10.16 16.80 7.60
C TYR A 199 11.33 16.57 8.54
N ARG A 200 11.69 17.56 9.35
CA ARG A 200 12.55 17.36 10.52
C ARG A 200 11.75 16.69 11.63
N LEU A 201 12.42 16.03 12.55
CA LEU A 201 11.73 15.40 13.69
C LEU A 201 10.98 16.42 14.55
N SER A 202 11.48 17.65 14.67
CA SER A 202 10.81 18.78 15.35
C SER A 202 9.49 19.21 14.67
N GLU A 203 9.28 18.87 13.41
CA GLU A 203 8.09 19.20 12.63
C GLU A 203 7.05 18.03 12.64
N ALA A 204 7.21 17.06 13.55
CA ALA A 204 6.35 15.87 13.61
C ALA A 204 4.85 16.23 13.72
N ALA A 205 4.49 17.29 14.46
CA ALA A 205 3.11 17.73 14.59
C ALA A 205 2.50 18.18 13.24
N ASP A 206 3.28 18.87 12.40
CA ASP A 206 2.82 19.32 11.09
C ASP A 206 2.66 18.13 10.13
N ALA A 207 3.60 17.19 10.16
CA ALA A 207 3.51 15.95 9.40
C ALA A 207 2.29 15.12 9.79
N HIS A 208 1.97 15.03 11.09
CA HIS A 208 0.77 14.35 11.58
C HIS A 208 -0.51 15.04 11.09
N ARG A 209 -0.61 16.38 11.21
CA ARG A 209 -1.76 17.14 10.68
C ARG A 209 -1.99 16.87 9.18
N LEU A 210 -0.92 16.87 8.39
CA LEU A 210 -1.04 16.52 6.97
C LEU A 210 -1.44 15.06 6.77
N SER A 211 -0.90 14.13 7.56
CA SER A 211 -1.27 12.71 7.49
C SER A 211 -2.75 12.47 7.83
N GLU A 212 -3.27 13.16 8.83
CA GLU A 212 -4.66 13.07 9.27
C GLU A 212 -5.64 13.64 8.24
N SER A 213 -5.22 14.63 7.45
CA SER A 213 -6.05 15.17 6.35
C SER A 213 -6.36 14.12 5.29
N ARG A 214 -5.55 13.06 5.16
CA ARG A 214 -5.62 12.01 4.12
C ARG A 214 -5.54 12.53 2.67
N HIS A 215 -5.18 13.80 2.48
CA HIS A 215 -5.12 14.48 1.19
C HIS A 215 -3.67 14.81 0.79
N PHE A 216 -2.79 13.82 0.81
CA PHE A 216 -1.41 13.95 0.34
C PHE A 216 -1.02 12.78 -0.55
N ARG A 217 -0.06 13.02 -1.45
CA ARG A 217 0.49 12.05 -2.36
C ARG A 217 1.73 11.37 -1.75
N GLY A 218 1.86 10.07 -1.97
CA GLY A 218 3.06 9.33 -1.59
C GLY A 218 3.25 9.12 -0.10
N LYS A 219 4.40 9.54 0.46
CA LYS A 219 4.80 9.29 1.85
C LYS A 219 5.44 10.50 2.53
N LEU A 220 5.21 10.61 3.84
CA LEU A 220 5.89 11.57 4.70
C LEU A 220 7.08 10.85 5.36
N VAL A 221 8.25 11.49 5.32
CA VAL A 221 9.51 10.92 5.82
C VAL A 221 10.17 11.93 6.74
N PHE A 222 10.60 11.47 7.93
CA PHE A 222 11.38 12.28 8.84
C PHE A 222 12.89 12.12 8.59
N ARG A 223 13.59 13.23 8.42
CA ARG A 223 15.04 13.30 8.53
C ARG A 223 15.38 13.59 9.98
N VAL A 224 15.97 12.61 10.64
CA VAL A 224 16.30 12.68 12.07
C VAL A 224 17.61 13.44 12.31
N ARG A 225 18.49 13.51 11.27
CA ARG A 225 19.75 14.26 11.25
C ARG A 225 19.90 15.01 9.95
#